data_b879128f60e1e3aac8221a82e360618c
#
_entry.id   b879128f60e1e3aac8221a82e360618c
#
_cell.length_a   1.000
_cell.length_b   1.000
_cell.length_c   1.000
_cell.angle_alpha   90.00
_cell.angle_beta   90.00
_cell.angle_gamma   90.00
#
_symmetry.space_group_name_H-M   'P 1'
#
loop_
_entity.id
_entity.type
_entity.pdbx_description
1 polymer ?
#
loop_
_entity_poly.entity_id
_entity_poly.type
_entity_poly.pdbx_seq_one_letter_code
_entity_poly.pdbx_strand_id
1 'polypeptide(L)'
;VVAALEKTITLRPKLNRFIVNSNFYQRNEVSAAFVVKKQFSDKGAEALAFLHGKETDTVAEVHEYIRQQVTECRSDKVDASTAGMDMFNKMPRWMGKAIVRFLMFLDRHGWVPSDLIATDPYYSSVVISNLGSIKLKCGYHHLTNWGTCSLFCIIGEKKTAPYFDADGNVSMRETLELGLTIDERLADGYYYSKSVRLLEYLLTHPE
;
A
#
# COMPACT_ATOMS: atom_id res chain seq x y z
N VAL A 1 -9.30 -4.28 6.75
CA VAL A 1 -8.75 -3.03 6.19
C VAL A 1 -8.48 -3.18 4.70
N VAL A 2 -7.67 -4.18 4.27
CA VAL A 2 -7.29 -4.34 2.85
C VAL A 2 -8.54 -4.44 1.96
N ALA A 3 -9.45 -5.37 2.22
CA ALA A 3 -10.69 -5.53 1.44
C ALA A 3 -11.53 -4.23 1.39
N ALA A 4 -11.63 -3.51 2.51
CA ALA A 4 -12.34 -2.23 2.55
C ALA A 4 -11.66 -1.15 1.71
N LEU A 5 -10.32 -1.11 1.69
CA LEU A 5 -9.56 -0.21 0.82
C LEU A 5 -9.76 -0.55 -0.66
N GLU A 6 -9.65 -1.82 -1.04
CA GLU A 6 -9.88 -2.26 -2.42
C GLU A 6 -11.30 -1.94 -2.89
N LYS A 7 -12.31 -2.23 -2.06
CA LYS A 7 -13.70 -1.87 -2.37
C LYS A 7 -13.89 -0.36 -2.47
N THR A 8 -13.25 0.41 -1.57
CA THR A 8 -13.30 1.89 -1.65
C THR A 8 -12.68 2.38 -2.95
N ILE A 9 -11.51 1.88 -3.35
CA ILE A 9 -10.83 2.26 -4.58
C ILE A 9 -11.68 1.89 -5.80
N THR A 10 -12.31 0.72 -5.81
CA THR A 10 -13.22 0.28 -6.88
C THR A 10 -14.43 1.20 -7.02
N LEU A 11 -15.09 1.54 -5.91
CA LEU A 11 -16.26 2.42 -5.88
C LEU A 11 -15.91 3.90 -6.09
N ARG A 12 -14.65 4.26 -5.88
CA ARG A 12 -14.14 5.63 -6.00
C ARG A 12 -12.95 5.67 -6.98
N PRO A 13 -13.19 5.53 -8.29
CA PRO A 13 -12.16 5.25 -9.29
C PRO A 13 -11.08 6.34 -9.42
N LYS A 14 -11.32 7.59 -9.01
CA LYS A 14 -10.26 8.61 -9.00
C LYS A 14 -9.13 8.26 -8.02
N LEU A 15 -9.37 7.43 -6.98
CA LEU A 15 -8.33 6.92 -6.11
C LEU A 15 -7.37 5.96 -6.84
N ASN A 16 -7.81 5.38 -7.95
CA ASN A 16 -7.02 4.43 -8.75
C ASN A 16 -6.37 5.08 -9.96
N ARG A 17 -6.10 6.38 -9.88
CA ARG A 17 -5.41 7.14 -10.92
C ARG A 17 -3.95 7.35 -10.56
N PHE A 18 -3.17 7.69 -11.58
CA PHE A 18 -1.77 8.09 -11.44
C PHE A 18 -1.37 9.06 -12.55
N ILE A 19 -0.21 9.69 -12.39
CA ILE A 19 0.33 10.65 -13.34
C ILE A 19 1.68 10.13 -13.86
N VAL A 20 1.81 10.05 -15.19
CA VAL A 20 3.06 9.77 -15.87
C VAL A 20 3.21 10.77 -17.00
N ASN A 21 4.40 11.34 -17.17
CA ASN A 21 4.70 12.30 -18.22
C ASN A 21 3.64 13.43 -18.32
N SER A 22 3.22 13.96 -17.17
CA SER A 22 2.19 15.01 -17.05
C SER A 22 0.79 14.63 -17.56
N ASN A 23 0.52 13.35 -17.80
CA ASN A 23 -0.79 12.87 -18.20
C ASN A 23 -1.42 12.04 -17.10
N PHE A 24 -2.77 12.09 -17.02
CA PHE A 24 -3.56 11.29 -16.11
C PHE A 24 -3.88 9.93 -16.73
N TYR A 25 -3.68 8.89 -15.95
CA TYR A 25 -4.04 7.52 -16.32
C TYR A 25 -4.95 6.92 -15.26
N GLN A 26 -5.82 6.02 -15.69
CA GLN A 26 -6.66 5.18 -14.84
C GLN A 26 -6.11 3.76 -14.88
N ARG A 27 -5.91 3.12 -13.71
CA ARG A 27 -5.55 1.69 -13.66
C ARG A 27 -6.73 0.84 -14.09
N ASN A 28 -6.45 -0.26 -14.76
CA ASN A 28 -7.47 -1.23 -15.20
C ASN A 28 -7.84 -2.21 -14.08
N GLU A 29 -7.01 -2.33 -13.06
CA GLU A 29 -7.20 -3.21 -11.90
C GLU A 29 -6.91 -2.47 -10.60
N VAL A 30 -7.41 -3.00 -9.49
CA VAL A 30 -7.07 -2.55 -8.15
C VAL A 30 -6.03 -3.49 -7.56
N SER A 31 -4.91 -2.95 -7.09
CA SER A 31 -3.86 -3.74 -6.48
C SER A 31 -3.38 -3.11 -5.18
N ALA A 32 -3.11 -3.95 -4.20
CA ALA A 32 -2.51 -3.55 -2.94
C ALA A 32 -1.15 -4.22 -2.77
N ALA A 33 -0.16 -3.46 -2.33
CA ALA A 33 1.14 -4.00 -1.96
C ALA A 33 1.40 -3.77 -0.48
N PHE A 34 2.05 -4.71 0.18
CA PHE A 34 2.40 -4.57 1.58
C PHE A 34 3.74 -5.22 1.90
N VAL A 35 4.42 -4.63 2.89
CA VAL A 35 5.72 -5.10 3.35
C VAL A 35 5.52 -6.14 4.45
N VAL A 36 6.14 -7.30 4.27
CA VAL A 36 6.15 -8.39 5.25
C VAL A 36 7.55 -8.51 5.84
N LYS A 37 7.68 -8.31 7.15
CA LYS A 37 8.94 -8.56 7.85
C LYS A 37 9.11 -10.07 8.05
N LYS A 38 10.19 -10.67 7.49
CA LYS A 38 10.48 -12.10 7.64
C LYS A 38 10.77 -12.45 9.09
N GLN A 39 11.53 -11.61 9.78
CA GLN A 39 11.84 -11.75 11.20
C GLN A 39 11.74 -10.39 11.90
N PHE A 40 11.13 -10.33 13.07
CA PHE A 40 11.07 -9.11 13.89
C PHE A 40 12.41 -8.87 14.59
N SER A 41 13.38 -8.37 13.84
CA SER A 41 14.69 -7.95 14.32
C SER A 41 15.18 -6.76 13.49
N ASP A 42 16.15 -5.99 14.01
CA ASP A 42 16.71 -4.82 13.31
C ASP A 42 17.38 -5.20 11.98
N LYS A 43 17.89 -6.42 11.87
CA LYS A 43 18.52 -6.98 10.66
C LYS A 43 17.59 -7.91 9.88
N GLY A 44 16.33 -8.05 10.30
CA GLY A 44 15.37 -8.95 9.66
C GLY A 44 15.06 -8.46 8.24
N ALA A 45 15.21 -9.36 7.26
CA ALA A 45 14.86 -9.09 5.88
C ALA A 45 13.36 -8.78 5.73
N GLU A 46 13.04 -7.97 4.74
CA GLU A 46 11.68 -7.64 4.35
C GLU A 46 11.38 -8.31 3.01
N ALA A 47 10.15 -8.75 2.84
CA ALA A 47 9.60 -9.26 1.60
C ALA A 47 8.39 -8.43 1.19
N LEU A 48 8.10 -8.43 -0.09
CA LEU A 48 6.96 -7.73 -0.65
C LEU A 48 5.85 -8.74 -0.96
N ALA A 49 4.64 -8.42 -0.57
CA ALA A 49 3.45 -9.17 -0.91
C ALA A 49 2.53 -8.29 -1.74
N PHE A 50 1.88 -8.89 -2.73
CA PHE A 50 0.97 -8.23 -3.65
C PHE A 50 -0.37 -8.91 -3.62
N LEU A 51 -1.43 -8.12 -3.68
CA LEU A 51 -2.79 -8.56 -3.85
C LEU A 51 -3.38 -7.86 -5.07
N HIS A 52 -3.94 -8.62 -5.99
CA HIS A 52 -4.73 -8.11 -7.12
C HIS A 52 -6.20 -8.36 -6.81
N GLY A 53 -6.89 -7.30 -6.39
CA GLY A 53 -8.28 -7.35 -5.98
C GLY A 53 -9.21 -7.55 -7.17
N LYS A 54 -10.17 -8.44 -7.01
CA LYS A 54 -11.31 -8.59 -7.93
C LYS A 54 -12.54 -7.96 -7.29
N GLU A 55 -13.40 -7.38 -8.10
CA GLU A 55 -14.62 -6.74 -7.61
C GLU A 55 -15.53 -7.69 -6.81
N THR A 56 -15.43 -8.99 -7.11
CA THR A 56 -16.23 -10.05 -6.48
C THR A 56 -15.61 -10.65 -5.23
N ASP A 57 -14.38 -10.25 -4.86
CA ASP A 57 -13.68 -10.87 -3.74
C ASP A 57 -14.39 -10.58 -2.42
N THR A 58 -14.65 -11.62 -1.65
CA THR A 58 -15.18 -11.55 -0.30
C THR A 58 -14.07 -11.23 0.72
N VAL A 59 -14.44 -10.73 1.89
CA VAL A 59 -13.49 -10.49 2.99
C VAL A 59 -12.72 -11.77 3.37
N ALA A 60 -13.38 -12.92 3.30
CA ALA A 60 -12.76 -14.21 3.61
C ALA A 60 -11.71 -14.62 2.58
N GLU A 61 -11.98 -14.42 1.28
CA GLU A 61 -11.03 -14.70 0.20
C GLU A 61 -9.80 -13.80 0.27
N VAL A 62 -10.01 -12.49 0.49
CA VAL A 62 -8.92 -11.53 0.69
C VAL A 62 -8.07 -11.92 1.91
N HIS A 63 -8.70 -12.31 3.02
CA HIS A 63 -7.98 -12.76 4.22
C HIS A 63 -7.11 -13.99 3.94
N GLU A 64 -7.67 -15.00 3.28
CA GLU A 64 -6.94 -16.25 2.98
C GLU A 64 -5.78 -15.99 2.02
N TYR A 65 -6.00 -15.15 1.00
CA TYR A 65 -4.94 -14.76 0.07
C TYR A 65 -3.79 -14.05 0.78
N ILE A 66 -4.09 -13.06 1.65
CA ILE A 66 -3.07 -12.35 2.44
C ILE A 66 -2.31 -13.34 3.33
N ARG A 67 -3.01 -14.27 3.98
CA ARG A 67 -2.40 -15.29 4.83
C ARG A 67 -1.41 -16.16 4.07
N GLN A 68 -1.77 -16.59 2.87
CA GLN A 68 -0.91 -17.36 1.97
C GLN A 68 0.33 -16.56 1.57
N GLN A 69 0.16 -15.32 1.10
CA GLN A 69 1.25 -14.44 0.71
C GLN A 69 2.23 -14.18 1.87
N VAL A 70 1.71 -13.90 3.07
CA VAL A 70 2.56 -13.70 4.26
C VAL A 70 3.34 -14.97 4.62
N THR A 71 2.70 -16.13 4.50
CA THR A 71 3.36 -17.43 4.77
C THR A 71 4.47 -17.71 3.75
N GLU A 72 4.21 -17.47 2.47
CA GLU A 72 5.21 -17.60 1.40
C GLU A 72 6.37 -16.65 1.59
N CYS A 73 6.11 -15.37 1.90
CA CYS A 73 7.13 -14.36 2.15
C CYS A 73 8.03 -14.70 3.35
N ARG A 74 7.51 -15.41 4.35
CA ARG A 74 8.27 -15.87 5.53
C ARG A 74 9.02 -17.18 5.30
N SER A 75 8.77 -17.87 4.18
CA SER A 75 9.54 -19.05 3.83
C SER A 75 11.00 -18.67 3.47
N ASP A 76 11.94 -19.62 3.62
CA ASP A 76 13.37 -19.39 3.35
C ASP A 76 13.72 -19.26 1.86
N LYS A 77 12.72 -19.13 0.98
CA LYS A 77 12.97 -18.87 -0.45
C LYS A 77 13.63 -17.50 -0.61
N VAL A 78 14.75 -17.49 -1.32
CA VAL A 78 15.43 -16.24 -1.69
C VAL A 78 14.57 -15.53 -2.75
N ASP A 79 14.05 -14.37 -2.40
CA ASP A 79 13.32 -13.54 -3.35
C ASP A 79 14.25 -13.05 -4.47
N ALA A 80 13.76 -13.05 -5.71
CA ALA A 80 14.49 -12.51 -6.85
C ALA A 80 14.87 -11.03 -6.64
N SER A 81 14.07 -10.27 -5.89
CA SER A 81 14.36 -8.89 -5.49
C SER A 81 15.58 -8.78 -4.58
N THR A 82 15.75 -9.69 -3.62
CA THR A 82 16.91 -9.74 -2.71
C THR A 82 18.18 -10.06 -3.49
N ALA A 83 18.14 -11.03 -4.41
CA ALA A 83 19.28 -11.37 -5.25
C ALA A 83 19.69 -10.20 -6.18
N GLY A 84 18.72 -9.49 -6.75
CA GLY A 84 18.94 -8.28 -7.56
C GLY A 84 19.58 -7.16 -6.75
N MET A 85 19.14 -6.94 -5.51
CA MET A 85 19.69 -5.93 -4.61
C MET A 85 21.14 -6.24 -4.22
N ASP A 86 21.46 -7.51 -3.95
CA ASP A 86 22.83 -7.94 -3.64
C ASP A 86 23.76 -7.75 -4.83
N MET A 87 23.31 -8.03 -6.02
CA MET A 87 24.08 -7.76 -7.25
C MET A 87 24.31 -6.26 -7.44
N PHE A 88 23.28 -5.43 -7.21
CA PHE A 88 23.37 -3.97 -7.30
C PHE A 88 24.36 -3.40 -6.28
N ASN A 89 24.36 -3.91 -5.04
CA ASN A 89 25.28 -3.47 -4.00
C ASN A 89 26.75 -3.78 -4.28
N LYS A 90 27.04 -4.78 -5.11
CA LYS A 90 28.41 -5.14 -5.55
C LYS A 90 28.94 -4.28 -6.70
N MET A 91 28.08 -3.47 -7.33
CA MET A 91 28.48 -2.64 -8.46
C MET A 91 29.25 -1.38 -8.03
N PRO A 92 30.15 -0.85 -8.86
CA PRO A 92 30.75 0.47 -8.65
C PRO A 92 29.68 1.56 -8.55
N ARG A 93 29.85 2.50 -7.61
CA ARG A 93 28.85 3.55 -7.31
C ARG A 93 28.45 4.39 -8.54
N TRP A 94 29.38 4.64 -9.47
CA TRP A 94 29.08 5.40 -10.68
C TRP A 94 28.12 4.64 -11.62
N MET A 95 28.30 3.32 -11.72
CA MET A 95 27.44 2.44 -12.53
C MET A 95 26.04 2.33 -11.89
N GLY A 96 25.95 2.14 -10.56
CA GLY A 96 24.68 2.16 -9.86
C GLY A 96 23.93 3.48 -10.07
N LYS A 97 24.62 4.63 -9.99
CA LYS A 97 24.02 5.95 -10.28
C LYS A 97 23.52 6.06 -11.73
N ALA A 98 24.25 5.52 -12.68
CA ALA A 98 23.83 5.54 -14.09
C ALA A 98 22.58 4.69 -14.31
N ILE A 99 22.51 3.49 -13.72
CA ILE A 99 21.35 2.60 -13.80
C ILE A 99 20.13 3.28 -13.16
N VAL A 100 20.25 3.83 -11.94
CA VAL A 100 19.15 4.54 -11.27
C VAL A 100 18.64 5.71 -12.11
N ARG A 101 19.55 6.52 -12.68
CA ARG A 101 19.16 7.63 -13.56
C ARG A 101 18.42 7.16 -14.81
N PHE A 102 18.87 6.05 -15.39
CA PHE A 102 18.21 5.46 -16.55
C PHE A 102 16.82 4.91 -16.19
N LEU A 103 16.69 4.20 -15.06
CA LEU A 103 15.38 3.73 -14.57
C LEU A 103 14.43 4.89 -14.28
N MET A 104 14.90 5.95 -13.62
CA MET A 104 14.12 7.18 -13.39
C MET A 104 13.71 7.88 -14.70
N PHE A 105 14.54 7.81 -15.72
CA PHE A 105 14.18 8.30 -17.05
C PHE A 105 13.05 7.45 -17.66
N LEU A 106 13.16 6.13 -17.60
CA LEU A 106 12.10 5.22 -18.09
C LEU A 106 10.78 5.44 -17.32
N ASP A 107 10.85 5.56 -15.99
CA ASP A 107 9.68 5.80 -15.12
C ASP A 107 8.95 7.09 -15.52
N ARG A 108 9.69 8.18 -15.69
CA ARG A 108 9.11 9.46 -16.12
C ARG A 108 8.37 9.39 -17.45
N HIS A 109 8.82 8.52 -18.36
CA HIS A 109 8.23 8.39 -19.70
C HIS A 109 7.20 7.26 -19.79
N GLY A 110 6.99 6.49 -18.70
CA GLY A 110 6.09 5.33 -18.69
C GLY A 110 6.62 4.16 -19.51
N TRP A 111 7.95 4.01 -19.60
CA TRP A 111 8.63 2.97 -20.40
C TRP A 111 9.27 1.88 -19.53
N VAL A 112 8.94 1.82 -18.26
CA VAL A 112 9.43 0.77 -17.37
C VAL A 112 8.90 -0.59 -17.83
N PRO A 113 9.75 -1.63 -17.93
CA PRO A 113 9.32 -2.97 -18.31
C PRO A 113 8.26 -3.54 -17.38
N SER A 114 7.28 -4.26 -17.96
CA SER A 114 6.15 -4.87 -17.21
C SER A 114 6.59 -5.79 -16.07
N ASP A 115 7.66 -6.56 -16.29
CA ASP A 115 8.19 -7.49 -15.28
C ASP A 115 8.74 -6.76 -14.05
N LEU A 116 9.31 -5.56 -14.25
CA LEU A 116 9.76 -4.73 -13.15
C LEU A 116 8.57 -4.08 -12.42
N ILE A 117 7.57 -3.61 -13.16
CA ILE A 117 6.33 -3.06 -12.61
C ILE A 117 5.62 -4.10 -11.75
N ALA A 118 5.53 -5.35 -12.21
CA ALA A 118 4.81 -6.42 -11.52
C ALA A 118 5.42 -6.79 -10.16
N THR A 119 6.68 -6.49 -9.93
CA THR A 119 7.41 -6.85 -8.70
C THR A 119 7.70 -5.65 -7.79
N ASP A 120 7.36 -4.43 -8.21
CA ASP A 120 7.64 -3.21 -7.46
C ASP A 120 6.37 -2.64 -6.81
N PRO A 121 6.30 -2.55 -5.46
CA PRO A 121 5.13 -2.08 -4.72
C PRO A 121 4.71 -0.66 -5.08
N TYR A 122 5.63 0.16 -5.56
CA TYR A 122 5.37 1.54 -5.93
C TYR A 122 4.58 1.71 -7.23
N TYR A 123 4.23 0.59 -7.91
CA TYR A 123 3.30 0.59 -9.04
C TYR A 123 1.90 0.06 -8.67
N SER A 124 1.65 -0.30 -7.42
CA SER A 124 0.32 -0.71 -6.95
C SER A 124 -0.64 0.48 -6.81
N SER A 125 -1.93 0.19 -6.67
CA SER A 125 -2.96 1.20 -6.39
C SER A 125 -2.80 1.79 -5.00
N VAL A 126 -2.42 0.96 -4.03
CA VAL A 126 -2.15 1.36 -2.64
C VAL A 126 -0.99 0.55 -2.06
N VAL A 127 -0.10 1.22 -1.36
CA VAL A 127 0.88 0.56 -0.49
C VAL A 127 0.39 0.61 0.95
N ILE A 128 0.43 -0.52 1.63
CA ILE A 128 -0.06 -0.68 2.99
C ILE A 128 1.09 -1.06 3.92
N SER A 129 1.23 -0.34 5.02
CA SER A 129 2.18 -0.66 6.09
C SER A 129 1.45 -0.86 7.41
N ASN A 130 1.68 -2.00 8.07
CA ASN A 130 1.05 -2.34 9.35
C ASN A 130 2.02 -2.10 10.51
N LEU A 131 2.03 -0.88 11.03
CA LEU A 131 2.81 -0.51 12.22
C LEU A 131 2.22 -1.07 13.51
N GLY A 132 0.93 -1.39 13.52
CA GLY A 132 0.28 -2.05 14.66
C GLY A 132 0.88 -3.41 15.00
N SER A 133 1.46 -4.12 14.01
CA SER A 133 2.17 -5.39 14.22
C SER A 133 3.42 -5.26 15.11
N ILE A 134 3.96 -4.06 15.22
CA ILE A 134 5.12 -3.71 16.06
C ILE A 134 4.73 -2.73 17.18
N LYS A 135 3.44 -2.64 17.51
CA LYS A 135 2.87 -1.82 18.60
C LYS A 135 3.14 -0.33 18.46
N LEU A 136 3.17 0.17 17.24
CA LEU A 136 3.28 1.60 16.98
C LEU A 136 1.91 2.19 16.62
N LYS A 137 1.74 3.47 17.01
CA LYS A 137 0.60 4.27 16.59
C LYS A 137 0.64 4.51 15.09
N CYS A 138 -0.46 4.99 14.56
CA CYS A 138 -0.55 5.42 13.18
C CYS A 138 0.43 6.58 12.90
N GLY A 139 0.93 6.61 11.69
CA GLY A 139 1.77 7.69 11.15
C GLY A 139 1.38 7.99 9.71
N TYR A 140 2.19 8.81 9.03
CA TYR A 140 2.03 9.12 7.62
C TYR A 140 3.32 8.78 6.87
N HIS A 141 3.17 8.27 5.66
CA HIS A 141 4.28 8.03 4.76
C HIS A 141 4.20 9.00 3.59
N HIS A 142 5.31 9.56 3.17
CA HIS A 142 5.32 10.38 1.94
C HIS A 142 5.22 9.49 0.70
N LEU A 143 4.63 10.02 -0.36
CA LEU A 143 4.66 9.40 -1.68
C LEU A 143 6.07 9.49 -2.27
N THR A 144 6.45 8.52 -3.07
CA THR A 144 7.77 8.45 -3.68
C THR A 144 7.80 9.15 -5.04
N ASN A 145 9.01 9.56 -5.46
CA ASN A 145 9.24 10.09 -6.80
C ASN A 145 9.47 8.98 -7.85
N TRP A 146 9.39 7.73 -7.43
CA TRP A 146 9.51 6.52 -8.24
C TRP A 146 8.17 5.79 -8.26
N GLY A 147 7.82 5.24 -9.42
CA GLY A 147 6.57 4.50 -9.57
C GLY A 147 5.34 5.39 -9.72
N THR A 148 4.20 4.77 -9.64
CA THR A 148 2.89 5.41 -9.90
C THR A 148 1.92 5.28 -8.72
N CYS A 149 2.37 4.78 -7.56
CA CYS A 149 1.52 4.66 -6.38
C CYS A 149 1.08 6.04 -5.88
N SER A 150 -0.22 6.24 -5.78
CA SER A 150 -0.84 7.51 -5.41
C SER A 150 -1.55 7.49 -4.06
N LEU A 151 -1.57 6.33 -3.40
CA LEU A 151 -2.20 6.14 -2.10
C LEU A 151 -1.30 5.29 -1.19
N PHE A 152 -1.03 5.81 0.00
CA PHE A 152 -0.33 5.08 1.05
C PHE A 152 -1.23 4.97 2.28
N CYS A 153 -1.36 3.76 2.85
CA CYS A 153 -2.16 3.51 4.05
C CYS A 153 -1.27 2.93 5.16
N ILE A 154 -1.22 3.63 6.28
CA ILE A 154 -0.55 3.15 7.49
C ILE A 154 -1.61 2.68 8.47
N ILE A 155 -1.48 1.45 8.95
CA ILE A 155 -2.33 0.86 9.97
C ILE A 155 -1.62 0.95 11.31
N GLY A 156 -2.20 1.68 12.26
CA GLY A 156 -1.70 1.77 13.64
C GLY A 156 -2.11 0.58 14.50
N GLU A 157 -1.69 0.61 15.75
CA GLU A 157 -2.08 -0.42 16.71
C GLU A 157 -3.59 -0.36 17.05
N LYS A 158 -4.18 -1.54 17.25
CA LYS A 158 -5.53 -1.67 17.77
C LYS A 158 -5.53 -1.37 19.28
N LYS A 159 -6.37 -0.46 19.72
CA LYS A 159 -6.46 -0.03 21.11
C LYS A 159 -7.91 0.17 21.55
N THR A 160 -8.17 0.06 22.83
CA THR A 160 -9.44 0.49 23.41
C THR A 160 -9.35 1.97 23.76
N ALA A 161 -10.29 2.77 23.25
CA ALA A 161 -10.34 4.22 23.49
C ALA A 161 -11.76 4.66 23.85
N PRO A 162 -11.92 5.79 24.61
CA PRO A 162 -13.22 6.36 24.88
C PRO A 162 -13.85 6.92 23.60
N TYR A 163 -15.10 6.60 23.39
CA TYR A 163 -15.94 7.16 22.33
C TYR A 163 -17.06 7.97 22.97
N PHE A 164 -17.22 9.20 22.53
CA PHE A 164 -18.29 10.10 22.94
C PHE A 164 -19.39 10.10 21.89
N ASP A 165 -20.61 9.82 22.30
CA ASP A 165 -21.78 9.96 21.43
C ASP A 165 -22.25 11.41 21.34
N ALA A 166 -23.32 11.65 20.55
CA ALA A 166 -23.85 13.00 20.33
C ALA A 166 -24.44 13.62 21.62
N ASP A 167 -24.83 12.79 22.61
CA ASP A 167 -25.41 13.20 23.88
C ASP A 167 -24.36 13.38 24.98
N GLY A 168 -23.06 13.12 24.64
CA GLY A 168 -21.94 13.23 25.55
C GLY A 168 -21.70 12.00 26.43
N ASN A 169 -22.39 10.89 26.20
CA ASN A 169 -22.13 9.64 26.93
C ASN A 169 -20.82 9.03 26.46
N VAL A 170 -20.10 8.40 27.39
CA VAL A 170 -18.81 7.76 27.11
C VAL A 170 -18.96 6.25 27.02
N SER A 171 -18.47 5.65 25.97
CA SER A 171 -18.34 4.20 25.85
C SER A 171 -16.91 3.83 25.45
N MET A 172 -16.38 2.74 25.99
CA MET A 172 -15.07 2.23 25.57
C MET A 172 -15.24 1.35 24.34
N ARG A 173 -14.53 1.69 23.27
CA ARG A 173 -14.58 0.94 21.99
C ARG A 173 -13.21 0.53 21.52
N GLU A 174 -13.15 -0.61 20.85
CA GLU A 174 -11.94 -0.97 20.10
C GLU A 174 -11.80 -0.04 18.90
N THR A 175 -10.66 0.60 18.76
CA THR A 175 -10.37 1.57 17.73
C THR A 175 -9.11 1.20 16.96
N LEU A 176 -9.08 1.56 15.69
CA LEU A 176 -7.94 1.43 14.79
C LEU A 176 -7.70 2.76 14.10
N GLU A 177 -6.49 3.28 14.22
CA GLU A 177 -6.12 4.51 13.53
C GLU A 177 -5.52 4.17 12.16
N LEU A 178 -5.98 4.85 11.11
CA LEU A 178 -5.45 4.76 9.76
C LEU A 178 -4.88 6.09 9.33
N GLY A 179 -3.62 6.10 8.85
CA GLY A 179 -3.00 7.26 8.22
C GLY A 179 -3.02 7.10 6.70
N LEU A 180 -3.67 8.02 6.02
CA LEU A 180 -3.77 8.02 4.57
C LEU A 180 -2.94 9.17 4.00
N THR A 181 -2.02 8.85 3.10
CA THR A 181 -1.33 9.83 2.25
C THR A 181 -1.82 9.64 0.83
N ILE A 182 -2.35 10.71 0.24
CA ILE A 182 -3.05 10.66 -1.05
C ILE A 182 -2.47 11.75 -1.95
N ASP A 183 -2.30 11.45 -3.24
CA ASP A 183 -1.87 12.43 -4.23
C ASP A 183 -3.01 13.40 -4.56
N GLU A 184 -2.94 14.61 -4.01
CA GLU A 184 -3.95 15.67 -4.19
C GLU A 184 -4.13 16.10 -5.64
N ARG A 185 -3.16 15.84 -6.51
CA ARG A 185 -3.27 16.18 -7.94
C ARG A 185 -4.34 15.37 -8.67
N LEU A 186 -4.77 14.22 -8.14
CA LEU A 186 -5.70 13.29 -8.79
C LEU A 186 -7.18 13.60 -8.53
N ALA A 187 -7.49 14.21 -7.41
CA ALA A 187 -8.84 14.62 -7.04
C ALA A 187 -8.80 15.69 -5.93
N ASP A 188 -9.88 16.43 -5.80
CA ASP A 188 -10.02 17.46 -4.76
C ASP A 188 -10.34 16.88 -3.38
N GLY A 189 -10.18 17.71 -2.33
CA GLY A 189 -10.43 17.33 -0.95
C GLY A 189 -11.88 16.89 -0.68
N TYR A 190 -12.86 17.38 -1.43
CA TYR A 190 -14.25 16.94 -1.29
C TYR A 190 -14.43 15.49 -1.75
N TYR A 191 -13.80 15.13 -2.86
CA TYR A 191 -13.79 13.74 -3.33
C TYR A 191 -13.12 12.82 -2.33
N TYR A 192 -11.98 13.23 -1.78
CA TYR A 192 -11.25 12.45 -0.76
C TYR A 192 -12.05 12.32 0.53
N SER A 193 -12.66 13.39 1.02
CA SER A 193 -13.52 13.35 2.21
C SER A 193 -14.64 12.31 2.08
N LYS A 194 -15.33 12.27 0.94
CA LYS A 194 -16.34 11.25 0.67
C LYS A 194 -15.77 9.83 0.58
N SER A 195 -14.56 9.70 0.04
CA SER A 195 -13.87 8.40 -0.07
C SER A 195 -13.46 7.87 1.31
N VAL A 196 -12.97 8.73 2.19
CA VAL A 196 -12.62 8.37 3.58
C VAL A 196 -13.85 7.95 4.37
N ARG A 197 -14.97 8.67 4.24
CA ARG A 197 -16.24 8.28 4.88
C ARG A 197 -16.77 6.93 4.37
N LEU A 198 -16.59 6.65 3.08
CA LEU A 198 -16.95 5.34 2.53
C LEU A 198 -16.07 4.23 3.11
N LEU A 199 -14.75 4.48 3.21
CA LEU A 199 -13.82 3.55 3.84
C LEU A 199 -14.20 3.28 5.30
N GLU A 200 -14.50 4.31 6.08
CA GLU A 200 -14.96 4.21 7.46
C GLU A 200 -16.25 3.38 7.58
N TYR A 201 -17.20 3.63 6.68
CA TYR A 201 -18.45 2.87 6.61
C TYR A 201 -18.19 1.38 6.35
N LEU A 202 -17.36 1.04 5.35
CA LEU A 202 -17.04 -0.35 5.03
C LEU A 202 -16.24 -1.06 6.13
N LEU A 203 -15.44 -0.32 6.90
CA LEU A 203 -14.72 -0.87 8.06
C LEU A 203 -15.62 -1.17 9.24
N THR A 204 -16.67 -0.40 9.41
CA THR A 204 -17.64 -0.56 10.50
C THR A 204 -18.82 -1.49 10.14
N HIS A 205 -19.03 -1.78 8.85
CA HIS A 205 -20.06 -2.67 8.32
C HIS A 205 -19.44 -3.67 7.33
N PRO A 206 -18.72 -4.69 7.82
CA PRO A 206 -17.93 -5.61 6.99
C PRO A 206 -18.75 -6.73 6.31
N GLU A 207 -20.05 -6.60 6.18
CA GLU A 207 -20.95 -7.61 5.56
C GLU A 207 -20.80 -7.70 4.05
#